data_7efbc6a7bf23ea279cf0f470e99b707b
#
_entry.id   7efbc6a7bf23ea279cf0f470e99b707b
#
_cell.length_a   1.000
_cell.length_b   1.000
_cell.length_c   1.000
_cell.angle_alpha   90.00
_cell.angle_beta   90.00
_cell.angle_gamma   90.00
#
_symmetry.space_group_name_H-M   'P 1'
#
loop_
_entity.id
_entity.type
_entity.pdbx_description
1 polymer ?
#
loop_
_entity_poly.entity_id
_entity_poly.type
_entity_poly.pdbx_seq_one_letter_code
_entity_poly.pdbx_strand_id
1 'polypeptide(L)'
;MTSEQLTIQTDDGKELFARKWLPDQAPSAVMLIVHGMGEHSGRYHDFAAFMADQKVAVYGYDHRGHGLTDPDQKGHIDHDDGFKALTRDLKKIHRRLNREYNGLPLFIFAHSMGSFVTMRYLQTAEDSPA
;
A
#
# COMPACT_ATOMS: atom_id res chain seq x y z
N MET A 1 -18.58 -0.20 7.97
CA MET A 1 -17.20 0.02 7.46
C MET A 1 -16.68 1.34 8.01
N THR A 2 -15.47 1.35 8.48
CA THR A 2 -14.82 2.55 9.00
C THR A 2 -13.63 2.90 8.10
N SER A 3 -13.54 4.16 7.70
CA SER A 3 -12.45 4.64 6.86
C SER A 3 -11.60 5.62 7.68
N GLU A 4 -10.28 5.40 7.69
CA GLU A 4 -9.35 6.23 8.45
C GLU A 4 -8.11 6.56 7.64
N GLN A 5 -7.47 7.66 8.01
CA GLN A 5 -6.20 8.09 7.42
C GLN A 5 -5.09 7.84 8.42
N LEU A 6 -3.91 7.51 7.92
CA LEU A 6 -2.73 7.30 8.76
C LEU A 6 -1.47 7.68 7.99
N THR A 7 -0.38 7.78 8.71
CA THR A 7 0.93 8.08 8.14
C THR A 7 1.87 6.92 8.47
N ILE A 8 2.64 6.48 7.49
CA ILE A 8 3.61 5.41 7.67
C ILE A 8 4.99 5.97 7.34
N GLN A 9 5.91 5.90 8.31
CA GLN A 9 7.26 6.39 8.12
C GLN A 9 8.12 5.32 7.44
N THR A 10 8.84 5.72 6.40
CA THR A 10 9.75 4.84 5.67
C THR A 10 11.10 4.75 6.36
N ASP A 11 11.96 3.83 5.88
CA ASP A 11 13.29 3.64 6.45
C ASP A 11 14.18 4.86 6.25
N ASP A 12 13.96 5.65 5.19
CA ASP A 12 14.72 6.88 4.93
C ASP A 12 14.05 8.13 5.51
N GLY A 13 13.08 7.95 6.40
CA GLY A 13 12.47 9.05 7.14
C GLY A 13 11.34 9.78 6.43
N LYS A 14 10.92 9.32 5.26
CA LYS A 14 9.79 9.94 4.56
C LYS A 14 8.48 9.45 5.16
N GLU A 15 7.49 10.33 5.20
CA GLU A 15 6.16 9.99 5.67
C GLU A 15 5.24 9.70 4.49
N LEU A 16 4.71 8.49 4.42
CA LEU A 16 3.75 8.10 3.40
C LEU A 16 2.34 8.28 3.93
N PHE A 17 1.52 9.00 3.17
CA PHE A 17 0.10 9.10 3.48
C PHE A 17 -0.57 7.78 3.12
N ALA A 18 -1.39 7.28 4.04
CA ALA A 18 -2.06 6.00 3.86
C ALA A 18 -3.52 6.09 4.28
N ARG A 19 -4.30 5.13 3.81
CA ARG A 19 -5.71 5.00 4.13
C ARG A 19 -6.00 3.56 4.52
N LYS A 20 -6.96 3.37 5.41
CA LYS A 20 -7.44 2.03 5.71
C LYS A 20 -8.97 2.04 5.76
N TRP A 21 -9.53 0.96 5.29
CA TRP A 21 -10.97 0.71 5.30
C TRP A 21 -11.18 -0.58 6.07
N LEU A 22 -11.84 -0.47 7.21
CA LEU A 22 -11.99 -1.58 8.12
C LEU A 22 -13.42 -2.09 8.14
N PRO A 23 -13.63 -3.41 8.13
CA PRO A 23 -14.97 -3.96 8.28
C PRO A 23 -15.50 -3.71 9.70
N ASP A 24 -16.82 -3.75 9.86
CA ASP A 24 -17.47 -3.62 11.17
C ASP A 24 -17.21 -4.83 12.06
N GLN A 25 -16.96 -5.97 11.43
CA GLN A 25 -16.66 -7.22 12.12
C GLN A 25 -15.18 -7.56 11.97
N ALA A 26 -14.71 -8.55 12.72
CA ALA A 26 -13.32 -9.01 12.59
C ALA A 26 -13.04 -9.42 11.13
N PRO A 27 -11.92 -8.97 10.55
CA PRO A 27 -11.63 -9.28 9.15
C PRO A 27 -11.27 -10.75 8.96
N SER A 28 -11.61 -11.28 7.79
CA SER A 28 -11.23 -12.63 7.39
C SER A 28 -10.03 -12.65 6.44
N ALA A 29 -9.66 -11.47 5.91
CA ALA A 29 -8.54 -11.31 5.00
C ALA A 29 -8.09 -9.85 5.01
N VAL A 30 -6.90 -9.60 4.46
CA VAL A 30 -6.33 -8.26 4.35
C VAL A 30 -5.95 -8.03 2.89
N MET A 31 -6.18 -6.81 2.39
CA MET A 31 -5.78 -6.42 1.05
C MET A 31 -4.95 -5.16 1.10
N LEU A 32 -3.83 -5.16 0.40
CA LEU A 32 -2.99 -3.96 0.22
C LEU A 32 -3.11 -3.49 -1.22
N ILE A 33 -3.54 -2.24 -1.40
CA ILE A 33 -3.67 -1.63 -2.72
C ILE A 33 -2.40 -0.86 -3.04
N VAL A 34 -1.79 -1.16 -4.19
CA VAL A 34 -0.58 -0.51 -4.69
C VAL A 34 -0.92 0.17 -6.01
N HIS A 35 -1.07 1.50 -5.96
CA HIS A 35 -1.56 2.26 -7.10
C HIS A 35 -0.50 2.49 -8.18
N GLY A 36 -0.93 2.95 -9.35
CA GLY A 36 -0.08 3.23 -10.48
C GLY A 36 0.46 4.66 -10.52
N MET A 37 1.22 4.94 -11.57
CA MET A 37 1.79 6.26 -11.81
C MET A 37 0.65 7.27 -12.05
N GLY A 38 0.77 8.44 -11.43
CA GLY A 38 -0.17 9.52 -11.64
C GLY A 38 -1.49 9.39 -10.92
N GLU A 39 -1.67 8.34 -10.13
CA GLU A 39 -2.89 8.19 -9.32
C GLU A 39 -2.57 8.24 -7.82
N HIS A 40 -3.50 7.86 -6.97
CA HIS A 40 -3.33 7.85 -5.52
C HIS A 40 -4.29 6.83 -4.90
N SER A 41 -4.08 6.49 -3.63
CA SER A 41 -4.88 5.47 -2.96
C SER A 41 -6.37 5.84 -2.83
N GLY A 42 -6.68 7.12 -2.74
CA GLY A 42 -8.06 7.59 -2.63
C GLY A 42 -8.93 7.24 -3.83
N ARG A 43 -8.32 7.03 -4.99
CA ARG A 43 -9.04 6.62 -6.19
C ARG A 43 -9.78 5.29 -6.01
N TYR A 44 -9.29 4.46 -5.09
CA TYR A 44 -9.83 3.13 -4.87
C TYR A 44 -10.85 3.08 -3.73
N HIS A 45 -11.33 4.25 -3.28
CA HIS A 45 -12.25 4.32 -2.12
C HIS A 45 -13.47 3.42 -2.29
N ASP A 46 -14.17 3.51 -3.43
CA ASP A 46 -15.39 2.73 -3.63
C ASP A 46 -15.12 1.23 -3.63
N PHE A 47 -14.05 0.82 -4.31
CA PHE A 47 -13.64 -0.58 -4.34
C PHE A 47 -13.25 -1.06 -2.95
N ALA A 48 -12.48 -0.26 -2.23
CA ALA A 48 -12.02 -0.61 -0.89
C ALA A 48 -13.19 -0.73 0.08
N ALA A 49 -14.14 0.20 -0.01
CA ALA A 49 -15.33 0.16 0.83
C ALA A 49 -16.16 -1.09 0.56
N PHE A 50 -16.31 -1.46 -0.72
CA PHE A 50 -16.99 -2.69 -1.10
C PHE A 50 -16.31 -3.91 -0.48
N MET A 51 -14.99 -3.98 -0.58
CA MET A 51 -14.22 -5.09 -0.01
C MET A 51 -14.32 -5.14 1.50
N ALA A 52 -14.31 -3.97 2.17
CA ALA A 52 -14.47 -3.92 3.62
C ALA A 52 -15.83 -4.47 4.06
N ASP A 53 -16.88 -4.21 3.26
CA ASP A 53 -18.21 -4.79 3.54
C ASP A 53 -18.23 -6.31 3.35
N GLN A 54 -17.22 -6.89 2.70
CA GLN A 54 -17.03 -8.33 2.55
C GLN A 54 -16.06 -8.91 3.59
N LYS A 55 -15.83 -8.19 4.69
CA LYS A 55 -14.93 -8.59 5.79
C LYS A 55 -13.45 -8.59 5.42
N VAL A 56 -13.06 -7.77 4.47
CA VAL A 56 -11.65 -7.61 4.11
C VAL A 56 -11.16 -6.27 4.66
N ALA A 57 -10.11 -6.30 5.48
CA ALA A 57 -9.45 -5.07 5.89
C ALA A 57 -8.59 -4.59 4.72
N VAL A 58 -8.82 -3.37 4.26
CA VAL A 58 -8.15 -2.83 3.08
C VAL A 58 -7.23 -1.68 3.48
N TYR A 59 -6.01 -1.71 2.98
CA TYR A 59 -5.02 -0.66 3.17
C TYR A 59 -4.55 -0.16 1.81
N GLY A 60 -4.34 1.14 1.71
CA GLY A 60 -3.74 1.75 0.53
C GLY A 60 -2.84 2.88 0.98
N TYR A 61 -1.78 3.14 0.24
CA TYR A 61 -0.87 4.24 0.55
C TYR A 61 -0.55 4.99 -0.74
N ASP A 62 -0.23 6.27 -0.58
CA ASP A 62 0.20 7.09 -1.71
C ASP A 62 1.71 6.96 -1.84
N HIS A 63 2.17 6.50 -3.01
CA HIS A 63 3.60 6.40 -3.28
C HIS A 63 4.30 7.74 -3.07
N ARG A 64 5.59 7.70 -2.78
CA ARG A 64 6.40 8.91 -2.81
C ARG A 64 6.28 9.57 -4.19
N GLY A 65 6.21 10.89 -4.22
CA GLY A 65 5.96 11.64 -5.45
C GLY A 65 4.51 11.65 -5.90
N HIS A 66 3.57 11.13 -5.10
CA HIS A 66 2.16 11.01 -5.48
C HIS A 66 1.23 11.44 -4.37
N GLY A 67 0.01 11.79 -4.76
CA GLY A 67 -1.11 12.03 -3.85
C GLY A 67 -0.78 12.97 -2.72
N LEU A 68 -1.20 12.62 -1.51
CA LEU A 68 -0.99 13.43 -0.31
C LEU A 68 0.35 13.16 0.37
N THR A 69 1.12 12.17 -0.09
CA THR A 69 2.49 11.97 0.35
C THR A 69 3.37 13.14 -0.12
N ASP A 70 3.24 13.50 -1.40
CA ASP A 70 3.99 14.61 -1.99
C ASP A 70 3.07 15.45 -2.87
N PRO A 71 2.18 16.26 -2.27
CA PRO A 71 1.19 17.00 -3.04
C PRO A 71 1.79 18.06 -3.97
N ASP A 72 2.98 18.58 -3.64
CA ASP A 72 3.64 19.61 -4.41
C ASP A 72 4.66 19.07 -5.42
N GLN A 73 4.91 17.76 -5.42
CA GLN A 73 5.92 17.14 -6.28
C GLN A 73 5.37 15.92 -6.98
N LYS A 74 4.14 16.02 -7.49
CA LYS A 74 3.46 14.90 -8.14
C LYS A 74 4.25 14.38 -9.33
N GLY A 75 4.44 13.08 -9.36
CA GLY A 75 5.18 12.43 -10.43
C GLY A 75 6.69 12.46 -10.27
N HIS A 76 7.19 13.15 -9.24
CA HIS A 76 8.62 13.22 -8.98
C HIS A 76 9.06 12.04 -8.11
N ILE A 77 9.90 11.20 -8.67
CA ILE A 77 10.52 10.09 -7.98
C ILE A 77 12.02 10.34 -8.02
N ASP A 78 12.73 10.03 -6.92
CA ASP A 78 14.17 10.24 -6.83
C ASP A 78 14.91 9.70 -8.05
N HIS A 79 15.84 10.51 -8.59
CA HIS A 79 16.51 10.22 -9.85
C HIS A 79 17.37 8.95 -9.81
N ASP A 80 18.02 8.69 -8.68
CA ASP A 80 19.06 7.66 -8.64
C ASP A 80 18.53 6.27 -8.33
N ASP A 81 17.50 6.15 -7.45
CA ASP A 81 17.00 4.88 -7.00
C ASP A 81 15.50 4.92 -6.73
N GLY A 82 14.76 5.70 -7.51
CA GLY A 82 13.33 5.88 -7.29
C GLY A 82 12.56 4.57 -7.25
N PHE A 83 12.84 3.65 -8.17
CA PHE A 83 12.16 2.38 -8.22
C PHE A 83 12.53 1.50 -7.02
N LYS A 84 13.78 1.53 -6.59
CA LYS A 84 14.22 0.82 -5.39
C LYS A 84 13.55 1.39 -4.14
N ALA A 85 13.40 2.71 -4.07
CA ALA A 85 12.71 3.34 -2.94
C ALA A 85 11.25 2.91 -2.88
N LEU A 86 10.56 2.87 -4.02
CA LEU A 86 9.18 2.39 -4.09
C LEU A 86 9.07 0.94 -3.61
N THR A 87 10.02 0.11 -4.01
CA THR A 87 10.05 -1.30 -3.61
C THR A 87 10.29 -1.46 -2.10
N ARG A 88 11.21 -0.67 -1.54
CA ARG A 88 11.46 -0.67 -0.09
C ARG A 88 10.25 -0.22 0.70
N ASP A 89 9.54 0.79 0.20
CA ASP A 89 8.33 1.28 0.86
C ASP A 89 7.27 0.18 0.92
N LEU A 90 7.04 -0.49 -0.21
CA LEU A 90 6.09 -1.60 -0.26
C LEU A 90 6.48 -2.72 0.70
N LYS A 91 7.76 -3.09 0.72
CA LYS A 91 8.27 -4.12 1.62
C LYS A 91 7.96 -3.79 3.06
N LYS A 92 8.20 -2.56 3.47
CA LYS A 92 7.96 -2.13 4.84
C LYS A 92 6.48 -2.25 5.21
N ILE A 93 5.61 -1.77 4.34
CA ILE A 93 4.16 -1.79 4.58
C ILE A 93 3.64 -3.23 4.60
N HIS A 94 4.05 -4.02 3.63
CA HIS A 94 3.63 -5.42 3.54
C HIS A 94 4.01 -6.21 4.79
N ARG A 95 5.25 -6.04 5.25
CA ARG A 95 5.73 -6.69 6.47
C ARG A 95 4.97 -6.23 7.70
N ARG A 96 4.67 -4.94 7.79
CA ARG A 96 3.88 -4.40 8.90
C ARG A 96 2.50 -5.04 8.95
N LEU A 97 1.83 -5.14 7.81
CA LEU A 97 0.50 -5.74 7.74
C LEU A 97 0.54 -7.23 8.06
N ASN A 98 1.56 -7.95 7.62
CA ASN A 98 1.72 -9.36 7.95
C ASN A 98 1.85 -9.58 9.46
N ARG A 99 2.56 -8.68 10.15
CA ARG A 99 2.68 -8.78 11.60
C ARG A 99 1.39 -8.42 12.31
N GLU A 100 0.74 -7.34 11.84
CA GLU A 100 -0.48 -6.84 12.46
C GLU A 100 -1.65 -7.81 12.33
N TYR A 101 -1.73 -8.48 11.19
CA TYR A 101 -2.81 -9.42 10.89
C TYR A 101 -2.28 -10.85 10.76
N ASN A 102 -1.44 -11.25 11.70
CA ASN A 102 -0.84 -12.57 11.70
C ASN A 102 -1.92 -13.66 11.64
N GLY A 103 -1.76 -14.59 10.70
CA GLY A 103 -2.70 -15.69 10.54
C GLY A 103 -3.80 -15.47 9.52
N LEU A 104 -3.93 -14.23 8.98
CA LEU A 104 -4.91 -13.95 7.94
C LEU A 104 -4.24 -13.91 6.57
N PRO A 105 -4.95 -14.34 5.50
CA PRO A 105 -4.41 -14.19 4.15
C PRO A 105 -4.27 -12.70 3.81
N LEU A 106 -3.15 -12.36 3.22
CA LEU A 106 -2.84 -10.99 2.79
C LEU A 106 -2.65 -10.97 1.28
N PHE A 107 -3.47 -10.19 0.60
CA PHE A 107 -3.45 -10.06 -0.85
C PHE A 107 -2.94 -8.68 -1.25
N ILE A 108 -2.23 -8.61 -2.37
CA ILE A 108 -1.82 -7.34 -2.96
C ILE A 108 -2.64 -7.14 -4.23
N PHE A 109 -3.35 -6.01 -4.28
CA PHE A 109 -4.04 -5.56 -5.49
C PHE A 109 -3.23 -4.42 -6.08
N ALA A 110 -2.59 -4.66 -7.22
CA ALA A 110 -1.67 -3.71 -7.81
C ALA A 110 -2.11 -3.33 -9.21
N HIS A 111 -1.86 -2.07 -9.60
CA HIS A 111 -2.23 -1.54 -10.90
C HIS A 111 -1.05 -0.83 -11.56
N SER A 112 -0.77 -1.13 -12.83
CA SER A 112 0.22 -0.45 -13.67
C SER A 112 1.60 -0.41 -13.01
N MET A 113 2.15 0.77 -12.74
CA MET A 113 3.44 0.92 -12.06
C MET A 113 3.46 0.16 -10.73
N GLY A 114 2.34 0.18 -10.00
CA GLY A 114 2.23 -0.59 -8.75
C GLY A 114 2.45 -2.08 -8.96
N SER A 115 2.01 -2.61 -10.11
CA SER A 115 2.25 -4.02 -10.46
C SER A 115 3.74 -4.30 -10.65
N PHE A 116 4.47 -3.41 -11.31
CA PHE A 116 5.91 -3.57 -11.49
C PHE A 116 6.65 -3.50 -10.15
N VAL A 117 6.28 -2.57 -9.30
CA VAL A 117 6.86 -2.45 -7.95
C VAL A 117 6.62 -3.73 -7.16
N THR A 118 5.40 -4.26 -7.21
CA THR A 118 5.02 -5.48 -6.51
C THR A 118 5.79 -6.68 -7.04
N MET A 119 5.86 -6.82 -8.36
CA MET A 119 6.62 -7.91 -8.98
C MET A 119 8.10 -7.86 -8.58
N ARG A 120 8.69 -6.68 -8.60
CA ARG A 120 10.08 -6.51 -8.20
C ARG A 120 10.29 -6.90 -6.73
N TYR A 121 9.38 -6.47 -5.86
CA TYR A 121 9.44 -6.84 -4.45
C TYR A 121 9.41 -8.37 -4.28
N LEU A 122 8.46 -9.04 -4.93
CA LEU A 122 8.32 -10.49 -4.81
C LEU A 122 9.53 -11.24 -5.38
N GLN A 123 10.14 -10.74 -6.46
CA GLN A 123 11.30 -11.34 -7.05
C GLN A 123 12.55 -11.23 -6.20
N THR A 124 12.68 -10.14 -5.43
CA THR A 124 13.85 -9.89 -4.61
C THR A 124 13.71 -10.40 -3.18
N ALA A 125 12.52 -10.77 -2.77
CA ALA A 125 12.29 -11.36 -1.46
C ALA A 125 12.69 -12.83 -1.52
N GLU A 126 13.85 -13.18 -0.97
CA GLU A 126 14.31 -14.58 -0.92
C GLU A 126 13.31 -15.47 -0.20
N ASP A 127 12.75 -14.93 0.86
CA ASP A 127 11.67 -15.58 1.59
C ASP A 127 10.42 -14.77 1.30
N SER A 128 9.75 -15.09 0.20
CA SER A 128 8.50 -14.46 -0.10
C SER A 128 7.58 -14.63 1.10
N PRO A 129 7.11 -13.55 1.71
CA PRO A 129 6.16 -13.66 2.81
C PRO A 129 4.80 -13.99 2.23
N ALA A 130 4.67 -15.14 1.73
CA ALA A 130 3.38 -15.59 1.25
C ALA A 130 2.41 -15.71 2.41
#